data_f093fa6fc48bc342f0b93a99c4187a46
#
_entry.id   f093fa6fc48bc342f0b93a99c4187a46
#
_cell.length_a   1.000
_cell.length_b   1.000
_cell.length_c   1.000
_cell.angle_alpha   90.00
_cell.angle_beta   90.00
_cell.angle_gamma   90.00
#
_symmetry.space_group_name_H-M   'P 1'
#
loop_
_entity.id
_entity.type
_entity.pdbx_description
1 polymer ?
#
loop_
_entity_poly.entity_id
_entity_poly.type
_entity_poly.pdbx_seq_one_letter_code
_entity_poly.pdbx_strand_id
1 'polypeptide(L)'
;MSAIVSEVAVTEKRINHVLVVIAMEAEAAPLLMRLNLSILPSISPSAPCIIYSGLYKDCTVSVVTNGKCGKHGVDNVGTVPASLSTFLAVHQLNPDLIINAGTAGGFQKKGAMIGDSYICSHMANHDRRIPIPGFTDYGTGCYDAYPTPNIILVSMTY
;
A
#
# COMPACT_ATOMS: atom_id res chain seq x y z
N MET A 1 27.87 -35.81 -7.87
CA MET A 1 28.07 -34.47 -7.28
C MET A 1 26.75 -34.01 -6.72
N SER A 2 26.59 -34.14 -5.41
CA SER A 2 25.38 -33.72 -4.70
C SER A 2 25.48 -32.22 -4.44
N ALA A 3 24.56 -31.43 -5.01
CA ALA A 3 24.45 -30.04 -4.70
C ALA A 3 23.85 -29.88 -3.30
N ILE A 4 24.64 -29.38 -2.37
CA ILE A 4 24.18 -28.97 -1.04
C ILE A 4 23.38 -27.67 -1.26
N VAL A 5 22.06 -27.79 -1.29
CA VAL A 5 21.17 -26.64 -1.13
C VAL A 5 21.24 -26.24 0.31
N SER A 6 21.99 -25.19 0.61
CA SER A 6 22.00 -24.57 1.93
C SER A 6 20.60 -24.03 2.20
N GLU A 7 19.89 -24.61 3.16
CA GLU A 7 18.65 -24.11 3.72
C GLU A 7 18.95 -22.73 4.33
N VAL A 8 18.54 -21.68 3.63
CA VAL A 8 18.58 -20.31 4.18
C VAL A 8 17.54 -20.29 5.29
N ALA A 9 17.99 -20.29 6.53
CA ALA A 9 17.13 -20.09 7.67
C ALA A 9 16.40 -18.75 7.50
N VAL A 10 15.12 -18.80 7.19
CA VAL A 10 14.25 -17.63 7.18
C VAL A 10 14.07 -17.22 8.63
N THR A 11 14.88 -16.28 9.08
CA THR A 11 14.63 -15.64 10.38
C THR A 11 13.32 -14.86 10.24
N GLU A 12 12.29 -15.27 10.98
CA GLU A 12 11.03 -14.54 11.06
C GLU A 12 11.32 -13.12 11.55
N LYS A 13 11.32 -12.16 10.62
CA LYS A 13 11.49 -10.76 10.98
C LYS A 13 10.19 -10.30 11.64
N ARG A 14 10.27 -9.87 12.90
CA ARG A 14 9.13 -9.26 13.58
C ARG A 14 8.73 -7.97 12.89
N ILE A 15 7.44 -7.81 12.60
CA ILE A 15 6.87 -6.59 12.05
C ILE A 15 6.56 -5.65 13.22
N ASN A 16 7.32 -4.57 13.34
CA ASN A 16 7.15 -3.56 14.37
C ASN A 16 6.60 -2.24 13.82
N HIS A 17 6.71 -2.02 12.52
CA HIS A 17 6.24 -0.82 11.86
C HIS A 17 5.56 -1.15 10.51
N VAL A 18 4.29 -0.83 10.41
CA VAL A 18 3.49 -0.98 9.19
C VAL A 18 3.22 0.39 8.59
N LEU A 19 3.50 0.56 7.31
CA LEU A 19 3.09 1.71 6.52
C LEU A 19 1.90 1.33 5.63
N VAL A 20 0.78 2.03 5.78
CA VAL A 20 -0.38 1.90 4.89
C VAL A 20 -0.39 3.07 3.92
N VAL A 21 -0.38 2.78 2.62
CA VAL A 21 -0.44 3.79 1.55
C VAL A 21 -1.87 3.88 1.06
N ILE A 22 -2.48 5.06 1.17
CA ILE A 22 -3.87 5.32 0.79
C ILE A 22 -3.90 6.61 -0.04
N ALA A 23 -4.51 6.58 -1.22
CA ALA A 23 -4.48 7.73 -2.12
C ALA A 23 -5.31 8.91 -1.60
N MET A 24 -6.53 8.65 -1.13
CA MET A 24 -7.52 9.68 -0.82
C MET A 24 -7.77 9.79 0.69
N GLU A 25 -8.02 11.02 1.13
CA GLU A 25 -8.34 11.32 2.54
C GLU A 25 -9.62 10.61 2.99
N ALA A 26 -10.65 10.56 2.14
CA ALA A 26 -11.90 9.88 2.45
C ALA A 26 -11.73 8.37 2.69
N GLU A 27 -10.80 7.72 1.98
CA GLU A 27 -10.47 6.31 2.17
C GLU A 27 -9.67 6.08 3.47
N ALA A 28 -8.80 7.04 3.82
CA ALA A 28 -7.96 6.94 5.01
C ALA A 28 -8.74 7.24 6.30
N ALA A 29 -9.72 8.14 6.26
CA ALA A 29 -10.41 8.66 7.44
C ALA A 29 -10.94 7.60 8.42
N PRO A 30 -11.59 6.51 7.99
CA PRO A 30 -12.06 5.49 8.91
C PRO A 30 -10.92 4.81 9.68
N LEU A 31 -9.79 4.53 8.99
CA LEU A 31 -8.62 3.91 9.61
C LEU A 31 -7.94 4.87 10.59
N LEU A 32 -7.78 6.14 10.20
CA LEU A 32 -7.19 7.18 11.05
C LEU A 32 -7.95 7.35 12.35
N MET A 33 -9.28 7.41 12.27
CA MET A 33 -10.17 7.51 13.45
C MET A 33 -10.11 6.23 14.30
N ARG A 34 -10.19 5.07 13.67
CA ARG A 34 -10.21 3.77 14.39
C ARG A 34 -8.93 3.53 15.19
N LEU A 35 -7.79 3.93 14.65
CA LEU A 35 -6.48 3.74 15.27
C LEU A 35 -5.99 4.99 16.04
N ASN A 36 -6.78 6.07 16.05
CA ASN A 36 -6.43 7.35 16.69
C ASN A 36 -5.04 7.85 16.28
N LEU A 37 -4.78 7.86 14.95
CA LEU A 37 -3.49 8.28 14.42
C LEU A 37 -3.40 9.80 14.37
N SER A 38 -2.22 10.34 14.68
CA SER A 38 -1.93 11.77 14.68
C SER A 38 -1.05 12.16 13.51
N ILE A 39 -1.23 13.38 12.99
CA ILE A 39 -0.41 13.91 11.90
C ILE A 39 1.04 14.08 12.37
N LEU A 40 1.97 13.59 11.58
CA LEU A 40 3.39 13.86 11.75
C LEU A 40 3.78 15.19 11.07
N PRO A 41 4.89 15.80 11.49
CA PRO A 41 5.47 16.92 10.77
C PRO A 41 5.70 16.60 9.29
N SER A 42 5.48 17.59 8.41
CA SER A 42 5.69 17.40 6.98
C SER A 42 7.12 16.95 6.68
N ILE A 43 7.26 15.97 5.80
CA ILE A 43 8.57 15.46 5.34
C ILE A 43 9.37 16.56 4.63
N SER A 44 8.67 17.37 3.85
CA SER A 44 9.23 18.47 3.09
C SER A 44 8.14 19.49 2.85
N PRO A 45 8.47 20.80 2.93
CA PRO A 45 7.51 21.88 2.62
C PRO A 45 6.92 21.77 1.21
N SER A 46 7.63 21.11 0.29
CA SER A 46 7.21 20.92 -1.10
C SER A 46 6.44 19.63 -1.35
N ALA A 47 6.40 18.72 -0.36
CA ALA A 47 5.69 17.46 -0.51
C ALA A 47 4.22 17.62 -0.12
N PRO A 48 3.27 17.34 -1.02
CA PRO A 48 1.85 17.45 -0.71
C PRO A 48 1.34 16.33 0.21
N CYS A 49 2.08 15.23 0.32
CA CYS A 49 1.67 14.06 1.09
C CYS A 49 1.59 14.36 2.59
N ILE A 50 0.66 13.71 3.26
CA ILE A 50 0.44 13.81 4.70
C ILE A 50 0.68 12.44 5.32
N ILE A 51 1.46 12.40 6.39
CA ILE A 51 1.69 11.18 7.16
C ILE A 51 0.99 11.29 8.51
N TYR A 52 0.30 10.23 8.86
CA TYR A 52 -0.28 10.00 10.17
C TYR A 52 0.43 8.82 10.82
N SER A 53 0.59 8.84 12.12
CA SER A 53 1.22 7.73 12.84
C SER A 53 0.69 7.58 14.24
N GLY A 54 0.76 6.37 14.75
CA GLY A 54 0.36 6.04 16.11
C GLY A 54 0.74 4.61 16.47
N LEU A 55 0.53 4.24 17.72
CA LEU A 55 0.80 2.91 18.22
C LEU A 55 -0.50 2.10 18.25
N TYR A 56 -0.49 0.93 17.65
CA TYR A 56 -1.57 -0.05 17.75
C TYR A 56 -1.02 -1.35 18.37
N LYS A 57 -1.41 -1.61 19.61
CA LYS A 57 -0.81 -2.66 20.46
C LYS A 57 0.71 -2.40 20.59
N ASP A 58 1.52 -3.33 20.13
CA ASP A 58 2.99 -3.28 20.15
C ASP A 58 3.61 -2.93 18.76
N CYS A 59 2.78 -2.47 17.81
CA CYS A 59 3.19 -2.15 16.46
C CYS A 59 2.92 -0.66 16.15
N THR A 60 3.89 0.03 15.58
CA THR A 60 3.67 1.35 15.00
C THR A 60 2.91 1.22 13.70
N VAL A 61 1.82 1.95 13.55
CA VAL A 61 1.07 2.05 12.30
C VAL A 61 1.15 3.46 11.79
N SER A 62 1.63 3.60 10.56
CA SER A 62 1.65 4.87 9.84
C SER A 62 0.78 4.79 8.60
N VAL A 63 0.11 5.87 8.26
CA VAL A 63 -0.67 6.02 7.04
C VAL A 63 -0.11 7.20 6.26
N VAL A 64 0.14 7.02 4.97
CA VAL A 64 0.48 8.14 4.08
C VAL A 64 -0.64 8.34 3.06
N THR A 65 -1.08 9.59 2.91
CA THR A 65 -1.98 10.03 1.84
C THR A 65 -1.23 10.93 0.88
N ASN A 66 -1.71 11.01 -0.37
CA ASN A 66 -1.06 11.82 -1.39
C ASN A 66 -1.26 13.33 -1.20
N GLY A 67 -2.11 13.72 -0.23
CA GLY A 67 -2.49 15.10 -0.03
C GLY A 67 -3.36 15.66 -1.15
N LYS A 68 -3.56 16.97 -1.16
CA LYS A 68 -4.47 17.64 -2.09
C LYS A 68 -3.76 18.50 -3.12
N CYS A 69 -4.35 18.56 -4.30
CA CYS A 69 -3.92 19.48 -5.35
C CYS A 69 -4.20 20.93 -4.92
N GLY A 70 -3.16 21.74 -4.81
CA GLY A 70 -3.27 23.13 -4.38
C GLY A 70 -4.12 24.02 -5.33
N LYS A 71 -4.27 23.61 -6.60
CA LYS A 71 -5.07 24.34 -7.57
C LYS A 71 -6.55 23.95 -7.55
N HIS A 72 -6.85 22.66 -7.38
CA HIS A 72 -8.21 22.12 -7.55
C HIS A 72 -8.85 21.68 -6.24
N GLY A 73 -8.10 21.58 -5.13
CA GLY A 73 -8.59 21.18 -3.82
C GLY A 73 -9.01 19.71 -3.70
N VAL A 74 -8.79 18.91 -4.75
CA VAL A 74 -9.09 17.46 -4.77
C VAL A 74 -7.88 16.65 -4.35
N ASP A 75 -8.10 15.41 -3.91
CA ASP A 75 -7.00 14.50 -3.57
C ASP A 75 -6.11 14.22 -4.81
N ASN A 76 -4.80 14.19 -4.59
CA ASN A 76 -3.85 13.79 -5.62
C ASN A 76 -3.93 12.29 -5.84
N VAL A 77 -4.42 11.88 -7.02
CA VAL A 77 -4.55 10.46 -7.38
C VAL A 77 -3.68 10.12 -8.58
N GLY A 78 -3.34 8.84 -8.71
CA GLY A 78 -2.55 8.33 -9.83
C GLY A 78 -1.17 7.85 -9.43
N THR A 79 -0.45 7.29 -10.41
CA THR A 79 0.84 6.61 -10.18
C THR A 79 1.95 7.53 -9.70
N VAL A 80 2.01 8.76 -10.22
CA VAL A 80 3.07 9.72 -9.85
C VAL A 80 2.93 10.17 -8.39
N PRO A 81 1.77 10.69 -7.93
CA PRO A 81 1.60 11.04 -6.53
C PRO A 81 1.81 9.85 -5.59
N ALA A 82 1.26 8.67 -5.93
CA ALA A 82 1.41 7.48 -5.12
C ALA A 82 2.87 7.03 -4.98
N SER A 83 3.63 7.05 -6.08
CA SER A 83 5.06 6.71 -6.05
C SER A 83 5.87 7.68 -5.20
N LEU A 84 5.61 8.99 -5.35
CA LEU A 84 6.31 10.02 -4.59
C LEU A 84 6.01 9.90 -3.09
N SER A 85 4.73 9.81 -2.73
CA SER A 85 4.31 9.70 -1.33
C SER A 85 4.85 8.44 -0.67
N THR A 86 4.80 7.31 -1.37
CA THR A 86 5.33 6.04 -0.88
C THR A 86 6.84 6.13 -0.67
N PHE A 87 7.58 6.64 -1.67
CA PHE A 87 9.04 6.76 -1.58
C PHE A 87 9.46 7.64 -0.39
N LEU A 88 8.83 8.81 -0.25
CA LEU A 88 9.14 9.73 0.84
C LEU A 88 8.82 9.11 2.22
N ALA A 89 7.66 8.46 2.36
CA ALA A 89 7.25 7.82 3.59
C ALA A 89 8.17 6.65 3.96
N VAL A 90 8.53 5.80 3.00
CA VAL A 90 9.47 4.68 3.23
C VAL A 90 10.84 5.20 3.65
N HIS A 91 11.34 6.23 2.97
CA HIS A 91 12.65 6.80 3.29
C HIS A 91 12.70 7.41 4.69
N GLN A 92 11.62 8.07 5.12
CA GLN A 92 11.57 8.71 6.43
C GLN A 92 11.29 7.72 7.57
N LEU A 93 10.41 6.75 7.34
CA LEU A 93 9.86 5.91 8.40
C LEU A 93 10.54 4.54 8.50
N ASN A 94 11.21 4.10 7.44
CA ASN A 94 11.84 2.78 7.33
C ASN A 94 10.92 1.64 7.84
N PRO A 95 9.71 1.44 7.28
CA PRO A 95 8.75 0.46 7.75
C PRO A 95 9.22 -0.97 7.46
N ASP A 96 8.73 -1.93 8.26
CA ASP A 96 8.96 -3.37 8.04
C ASP A 96 8.02 -3.96 7.00
N LEU A 97 6.82 -3.39 6.87
CA LEU A 97 5.78 -3.82 5.95
C LEU A 97 5.08 -2.63 5.32
N ILE A 98 4.80 -2.74 4.02
CA ILE A 98 3.99 -1.76 3.28
C ILE A 98 2.71 -2.44 2.83
N ILE A 99 1.57 -1.78 3.10
CA ILE A 99 0.26 -2.19 2.64
C ILE A 99 -0.31 -1.07 1.77
N ASN A 100 -0.67 -1.37 0.53
CA ASN A 100 -1.48 -0.47 -0.27
C ASN A 100 -2.95 -0.78 -0.02
N ALA A 101 -3.74 0.22 0.34
CA ALA A 101 -5.16 0.06 0.61
C ALA A 101 -5.96 1.18 -0.06
N GLY A 102 -7.18 0.86 -0.48
CA GLY A 102 -8.08 1.81 -1.12
C GLY A 102 -9.31 1.13 -1.69
N THR A 103 -10.21 1.92 -2.23
CA THR A 103 -11.42 1.42 -2.89
C THR A 103 -11.13 0.99 -4.33
N ALA A 104 -11.83 -0.03 -4.80
CA ALA A 104 -11.70 -0.54 -6.16
C ALA A 104 -13.05 -0.95 -6.72
N GLY A 105 -13.17 -0.89 -8.04
CA GLY A 105 -14.30 -1.50 -8.74
C GLY A 105 -14.18 -3.02 -8.76
N GLY A 106 -15.30 -3.70 -8.58
CA GLY A 106 -15.39 -5.16 -8.67
C GLY A 106 -16.20 -5.61 -9.90
N PHE A 107 -15.96 -6.83 -10.35
CA PHE A 107 -16.73 -7.45 -11.44
C PHE A 107 -17.95 -8.19 -10.89
N GLN A 108 -19.10 -7.55 -10.88
CA GLN A 108 -20.36 -8.14 -10.40
C GLN A 108 -20.68 -9.47 -11.11
N LYS A 109 -20.41 -9.57 -12.40
CA LYS A 109 -20.60 -10.83 -13.16
C LYS A 109 -19.72 -11.99 -12.68
N LYS A 110 -18.68 -11.70 -11.89
CA LYS A 110 -17.80 -12.69 -11.25
C LYS A 110 -18.11 -12.86 -9.76
N GLY A 111 -19.24 -12.32 -9.29
CA GLY A 111 -19.70 -12.46 -7.91
C GLY A 111 -19.27 -11.36 -6.96
N ALA A 112 -18.57 -10.33 -7.43
CA ALA A 112 -18.18 -9.21 -6.56
C ALA A 112 -19.40 -8.38 -6.12
N MET A 113 -19.48 -8.04 -4.84
CA MET A 113 -20.54 -7.21 -4.26
C MET A 113 -19.96 -5.96 -3.61
N ILE A 114 -20.81 -4.95 -3.45
CA ILE A 114 -20.44 -3.74 -2.69
C ILE A 114 -20.19 -4.14 -1.24
N GLY A 115 -19.05 -3.70 -0.69
CA GLY A 115 -18.63 -4.03 0.66
C GLY A 115 -17.69 -5.22 0.77
N ASP A 116 -17.47 -5.96 -0.32
CA ASP A 116 -16.45 -7.01 -0.33
C ASP A 116 -15.05 -6.43 -0.13
N SER A 117 -14.24 -7.16 0.63
CA SER A 117 -12.82 -6.86 0.83
C SER A 117 -11.95 -7.91 0.15
N TYR A 118 -10.95 -7.46 -0.59
CA TYR A 118 -10.04 -8.32 -1.35
C TYR A 118 -8.60 -8.09 -0.94
N ILE A 119 -7.85 -9.17 -0.79
CA ILE A 119 -6.39 -9.15 -0.71
C ILE A 119 -5.86 -9.57 -2.06
N CYS A 120 -5.12 -8.67 -2.71
CA CYS A 120 -4.57 -8.91 -4.04
C CYS A 120 -3.37 -9.86 -3.96
N SER A 121 -3.37 -10.90 -4.80
CA SER A 121 -2.20 -11.74 -5.05
C SER A 121 -1.28 -11.18 -6.12
N HIS A 122 -1.86 -10.45 -7.09
CA HIS A 122 -1.14 -9.89 -8.24
C HIS A 122 -1.65 -8.48 -8.54
N MET A 123 -0.76 -7.67 -9.06
CA MET A 123 -1.05 -6.31 -9.51
C MET A 123 -0.52 -6.10 -10.92
N ALA A 124 -1.26 -5.39 -11.74
CA ALA A 124 -0.83 -5.01 -13.09
C ALA A 124 -1.29 -3.61 -13.44
N ASN A 125 -0.43 -2.84 -14.09
CA ASN A 125 -0.81 -1.56 -14.64
C ASN A 125 -1.31 -1.75 -16.07
N HIS A 126 -2.62 -1.94 -16.23
CA HIS A 126 -3.24 -2.32 -17.50
C HIS A 126 -3.10 -1.27 -18.62
N ASP A 127 -2.88 -0.01 -18.28
CA ASP A 127 -2.72 1.08 -19.25
C ASP A 127 -1.27 1.37 -19.64
N ARG A 128 -0.31 0.82 -18.92
CA ARG A 128 1.10 1.05 -19.23
C ARG A 128 1.52 0.24 -20.44
N ARG A 129 2.10 0.93 -21.42
CA ARG A 129 2.64 0.32 -22.64
C ARG A 129 4.00 0.94 -22.96
N ILE A 130 4.97 0.08 -23.26
CA ILE A 130 6.25 0.49 -23.83
C ILE A 130 6.42 -0.32 -25.12
N PRO A 131 6.09 0.26 -26.30
CA PRO A 131 6.09 -0.46 -27.57
C PRO A 131 7.50 -0.62 -28.15
N ILE A 132 8.41 -1.13 -27.34
CA ILE A 132 9.80 -1.40 -27.72
C ILE A 132 10.03 -2.90 -27.55
N PRO A 133 10.60 -3.62 -28.53
CA PRO A 133 10.90 -5.03 -28.40
C PRO A 133 11.72 -5.33 -27.12
N GLY A 134 11.32 -6.37 -26.39
CA GLY A 134 11.93 -6.75 -25.10
C GLY A 134 11.40 -6.00 -23.87
N PHE A 135 10.55 -4.98 -24.04
CA PHE A 135 9.98 -4.23 -22.91
C PHE A 135 8.51 -4.58 -22.60
N THR A 136 7.94 -5.60 -23.23
CA THR A 136 6.51 -5.91 -23.10
C THR A 136 6.13 -6.22 -21.66
N ASP A 137 6.81 -7.14 -21.01
CA ASP A 137 6.52 -7.56 -19.63
C ASP A 137 6.83 -6.42 -18.64
N TYR A 138 7.97 -5.78 -18.77
CA TYR A 138 8.33 -4.60 -17.99
C TYR A 138 7.31 -3.46 -18.17
N GLY A 139 6.86 -3.22 -19.42
CA GLY A 139 5.87 -2.22 -19.75
C GLY A 139 4.52 -2.48 -19.09
N THR A 140 4.09 -3.72 -18.99
CA THR A 140 2.84 -4.08 -18.31
C THR A 140 2.95 -3.89 -16.79
N GLY A 141 4.15 -4.02 -16.22
CA GLY A 141 4.38 -3.77 -14.80
C GLY A 141 3.57 -4.70 -13.90
N CYS A 142 3.67 -6.00 -14.16
CA CYS A 142 3.05 -7.02 -13.32
C CYS A 142 3.93 -7.31 -12.12
N TYR A 143 3.32 -7.37 -10.93
CA TYR A 143 3.99 -7.69 -9.68
C TYR A 143 3.15 -8.66 -8.86
N ASP A 144 3.82 -9.61 -8.23
CA ASP A 144 3.21 -10.47 -7.23
C ASP A 144 3.21 -9.75 -5.87
N ALA A 145 2.10 -9.86 -5.15
CA ALA A 145 2.07 -9.42 -3.77
C ALA A 145 2.92 -10.37 -2.91
N TYR A 146 3.47 -9.85 -1.81
CA TYR A 146 4.18 -10.70 -0.86
C TYR A 146 3.24 -11.81 -0.36
N PRO A 147 3.68 -13.08 -0.38
CA PRO A 147 2.83 -14.19 0.09
C PRO A 147 2.46 -13.99 1.55
N THR A 148 1.16 -13.99 1.81
CA THR A 148 0.62 -13.93 3.18
C THR A 148 -0.08 -15.24 3.50
N PRO A 149 0.67 -16.34 3.73
CA PRO A 149 0.14 -17.70 3.75
C PRO A 149 -0.86 -17.96 4.89
N ASN A 150 -0.94 -17.10 5.89
CA ASN A 150 -1.76 -17.30 7.09
C ASN A 150 -2.58 -16.05 7.46
N ILE A 151 -2.97 -15.22 6.50
CA ILE A 151 -3.99 -14.22 6.82
C ILE A 151 -5.29 -14.99 7.07
N ILE A 152 -5.61 -15.16 8.33
CA ILE A 152 -6.93 -15.58 8.76
C ILE A 152 -7.87 -14.49 8.24
N LEU A 153 -8.75 -14.87 7.32
CA LEU A 153 -9.88 -14.05 6.94
C LEU A 153 -10.73 -13.90 8.20
N VAL A 154 -10.50 -12.84 8.95
CA VAL A 154 -11.41 -12.45 10.02
C VAL A 154 -12.64 -11.95 9.30
N SER A 155 -13.65 -12.81 9.20
CA SER A 155 -14.98 -12.41 8.82
C SER A 155 -15.39 -11.29 9.77
N MET A 156 -15.43 -10.07 9.25
CA MET A 156 -16.05 -8.95 9.97
C MET A 156 -17.56 -9.15 9.89
N THR A 157 -18.09 -9.90 10.83
CA THR A 157 -19.53 -9.81 11.14
C THR A 157 -19.76 -8.44 11.77
N TYR A 158 -20.51 -7.57 11.06
CA TYR A 158 -21.07 -6.32 11.57
C TYR A 158 -22.19 -6.61 12.56
#